data_a34a93f280866f259c58a86e57896626
#
_entry.id   a34a93f280866f259c58a86e57896626
#
_cell.length_a   1.000
_cell.length_b   1.000
_cell.length_c   1.000
_cell.angle_alpha   90.00
_cell.angle_beta   90.00
_cell.angle_gamma   90.00
#
_symmetry.space_group_name_H-M   'P 1'
#
loop_
_entity.id
_entity.type
_entity.pdbx_description
1 polymer ?
#
loop_
_entity_poly.entity_id
_entity_poly.type
_entity_poly.pdbx_seq_one_letter_code
_entity_poly.pdbx_strand_id
1 'polypeptide(L)'
;MPLIKRYVFRPLLKVMLWLVAGWIGFSVLLVLLLKVVDPPFWSWLVQRELFPPSGYPDEYAHRWVATDRISPAMRLAVIAAEDQRFAAHSGFDFKAIKRALDHNLNGGRVRGASTLTQQTAKNLFLWSGRSWVRKGLEAWFALLLELLWDKRRILEVYLNIVEFGPGIYGIEAAGRYYFGTPAQALSSLQAARLAAVLPNPYRYRANPPSPYVQRRSQWILQQMRQLGTISLKAVDD
;
A
#
# COMPACT_ATOMS: atom_id res chain seq x y z
N MET A 1 -47.58 -5.50 -20.54
CA MET A 1 -46.28 -5.73 -19.88
C MET A 1 -45.06 -6.01 -20.79
N PRO A 2 -45.13 -6.65 -21.99
CA PRO A 2 -43.90 -6.91 -22.80
C PRO A 2 -43.29 -5.67 -23.47
N LEU A 3 -44.06 -4.65 -23.79
CA LEU A 3 -43.56 -3.43 -24.46
C LEU A 3 -42.70 -2.56 -23.58
N ILE A 4 -43.02 -2.38 -22.29
CA ILE A 4 -42.25 -1.59 -21.34
C ILE A 4 -40.84 -2.22 -21.12
N LYS A 5 -40.75 -3.55 -21.06
CA LYS A 5 -39.46 -4.25 -20.98
C LYS A 5 -38.56 -3.98 -22.20
N ARG A 6 -39.12 -3.83 -23.40
CA ARG A 6 -38.36 -3.67 -24.64
C ARG A 6 -37.89 -2.23 -24.87
N TYR A 7 -38.70 -1.23 -24.53
CA TYR A 7 -38.39 0.18 -24.82
C TYR A 7 -37.68 0.92 -23.69
N VAL A 8 -37.78 0.46 -22.43
CA VAL A 8 -37.15 1.10 -21.30
C VAL A 8 -35.97 0.28 -20.79
N PHE A 9 -36.15 -1.02 -20.57
CA PHE A 9 -35.11 -1.85 -19.93
C PHE A 9 -33.87 -2.12 -20.81
N ARG A 10 -34.08 -2.35 -22.12
CA ARG A 10 -32.98 -2.58 -23.08
C ARG A 10 -32.06 -1.36 -23.24
N PRO A 11 -32.53 -0.12 -23.43
CA PRO A 11 -31.65 1.04 -23.53
C PRO A 11 -30.94 1.33 -22.21
N LEU A 12 -31.60 1.20 -21.05
CA LEU A 12 -30.99 1.35 -19.75
C LEU A 12 -29.86 0.32 -19.53
N LEU A 13 -30.08 -0.93 -19.87
CA LEU A 13 -29.05 -1.97 -19.79
C LEU A 13 -27.86 -1.66 -20.70
N LYS A 14 -28.10 -1.19 -21.92
CA LYS A 14 -27.02 -0.76 -22.83
C LYS A 14 -26.21 0.39 -22.24
N VAL A 15 -26.88 1.42 -21.73
CA VAL A 15 -26.19 2.56 -21.07
C VAL A 15 -25.35 2.08 -19.89
N MET A 16 -25.91 1.22 -19.04
CA MET A 16 -25.17 0.64 -17.89
C MET A 16 -23.94 -0.15 -18.37
N LEU A 17 -24.07 -0.98 -19.40
CA LEU A 17 -22.94 -1.73 -19.95
C LEU A 17 -21.84 -0.81 -20.51
N TRP A 18 -22.22 0.27 -21.21
CA TRP A 18 -21.26 1.26 -21.68
C TRP A 18 -20.57 2.01 -20.56
N LEU A 19 -21.30 2.36 -19.49
CA LEU A 19 -20.70 2.98 -18.29
C LEU A 19 -19.70 2.04 -17.61
N VAL A 20 -20.06 0.77 -17.46
CA VAL A 20 -19.15 -0.24 -16.89
C VAL A 20 -17.92 -0.45 -17.79
N ALA A 21 -18.11 -0.59 -19.09
CA ALA A 21 -17.00 -0.75 -20.03
C ALA A 21 -16.09 0.49 -20.05
N GLY A 22 -16.66 1.69 -20.03
CA GLY A 22 -15.92 2.95 -19.92
C GLY A 22 -15.13 3.05 -18.63
N TRP A 23 -15.72 2.67 -17.49
CA TRP A 23 -15.04 2.65 -16.21
C TRP A 23 -13.88 1.62 -16.18
N ILE A 24 -14.09 0.43 -16.72
CA ILE A 24 -13.04 -0.58 -16.87
C ILE A 24 -11.90 -0.03 -17.74
N GLY A 25 -12.24 0.49 -18.93
CA GLY A 25 -11.24 1.08 -19.83
C GLY A 25 -10.45 2.21 -19.18
N PHE A 26 -11.14 3.13 -18.50
CA PHE A 26 -10.51 4.23 -17.77
C PHE A 26 -9.58 3.72 -16.65
N SER A 27 -10.01 2.75 -15.85
CA SER A 27 -9.19 2.19 -14.76
C SER A 27 -7.93 1.51 -15.30
N VAL A 28 -8.03 0.77 -16.42
CA VAL A 28 -6.88 0.13 -17.08
C VAL A 28 -5.90 1.19 -17.61
N LEU A 29 -6.39 2.21 -18.32
CA LEU A 29 -5.57 3.30 -18.85
C LEU A 29 -4.86 4.07 -17.73
N LEU A 30 -5.56 4.36 -16.63
CA LEU A 30 -4.98 5.03 -15.46
C LEU A 30 -3.83 4.20 -14.84
N VAL A 31 -4.03 2.90 -14.67
CA VAL A 31 -3.00 2.01 -14.13
C VAL A 31 -1.81 1.91 -15.10
N LEU A 32 -2.05 1.82 -16.41
CA LEU A 32 -0.98 1.84 -17.42
C LEU A 32 -0.19 3.14 -17.41
N LEU A 33 -0.86 4.30 -17.29
CA LEU A 33 -0.21 5.59 -17.17
C LEU A 33 0.71 5.63 -15.94
N LEU A 34 0.20 5.23 -14.78
CA LEU A 34 0.95 5.23 -13.52
C LEU A 34 2.04 4.14 -13.44
N LYS A 35 2.12 3.23 -14.42
CA LYS A 35 3.25 2.32 -14.59
C LYS A 35 4.54 3.10 -14.88
N VAL A 36 4.44 4.16 -15.67
CA VAL A 36 5.59 4.92 -16.21
C VAL A 36 5.68 6.35 -15.68
N VAL A 37 4.56 6.89 -15.17
CA VAL A 37 4.49 8.23 -14.59
C VAL A 37 4.35 8.11 -13.08
N ASP A 38 5.18 8.82 -12.35
CA ASP A 38 5.05 8.90 -10.90
C ASP A 38 3.79 9.69 -10.54
N PRO A 39 2.93 9.17 -9.62
CA PRO A 39 1.69 9.85 -9.26
C PRO A 39 2.01 11.21 -8.60
N PRO A 40 1.58 12.34 -9.20
CA PRO A 40 1.80 13.67 -8.62
C PRO A 40 0.92 13.90 -7.38
N PHE A 41 -0.14 13.15 -7.25
CA PHE A 41 -1.04 13.08 -6.10
C PHE A 41 -1.70 11.69 -6.07
N TRP A 42 -2.21 11.29 -4.93
CA TRP A 42 -2.92 10.02 -4.73
C TRP A 42 -4.09 10.20 -3.78
N SER A 43 -5.05 9.29 -3.87
CA SER A 43 -6.32 9.44 -3.17
C SER A 43 -6.17 9.64 -1.65
N TRP A 44 -5.24 8.93 -1.01
CA TRP A 44 -5.01 9.06 0.43
C TRP A 44 -4.50 10.44 0.82
N LEU A 45 -3.54 11.02 0.07
CA LEU A 45 -3.05 12.38 0.27
C LEU A 45 -4.19 13.40 0.11
N VAL A 46 -4.91 13.33 -1.02
CA VAL A 46 -6.02 14.26 -1.31
C VAL A 46 -7.06 14.26 -0.18
N GLN A 47 -7.39 13.09 0.35
CA GLN A 47 -8.33 12.99 1.47
C GLN A 47 -7.79 13.63 2.75
N ARG A 48 -6.48 13.48 3.03
CA ARG A 48 -5.84 14.09 4.21
C ARG A 48 -5.80 15.61 4.11
N GLU A 49 -5.56 16.15 2.92
CA GLU A 49 -5.59 17.59 2.64
C GLU A 49 -7.02 18.18 2.75
N LEU A 50 -8.01 17.47 2.20
CA LEU A 50 -9.41 17.94 2.24
C LEU A 50 -10.09 17.74 3.60
N PHE A 51 -9.70 16.68 4.32
CA PHE A 51 -10.30 16.30 5.61
C PHE A 51 -9.18 15.95 6.60
N PRO A 52 -8.39 16.94 7.05
CA PRO A 52 -7.25 16.71 7.91
C PRO A 52 -7.69 16.13 9.26
N PRO A 53 -7.09 15.04 9.72
CA PRO A 53 -7.34 14.54 11.06
C PRO A 53 -6.64 15.40 12.11
N SER A 54 -7.05 15.27 13.38
CA SER A 54 -6.39 15.96 14.48
C SER A 54 -4.88 15.70 14.50
N GLY A 55 -4.09 16.77 14.57
CA GLY A 55 -2.62 16.71 14.56
C GLY A 55 -2.00 16.58 13.18
N TYR A 56 -2.77 16.73 12.10
CA TYR A 56 -2.21 16.86 10.75
C TYR A 56 -1.57 18.25 10.59
N PRO A 57 -0.37 18.36 10.03
CA PRO A 57 0.31 19.65 9.83
C PRO A 57 -0.33 20.48 8.70
N ASP A 58 -0.05 21.77 8.68
CA ASP A 58 -0.51 22.69 7.62
C ASP A 58 0.16 22.38 6.27
N GLU A 59 1.37 21.83 6.29
CA GLU A 59 2.11 21.41 5.10
C GLU A 59 2.57 19.96 5.26
N TYR A 60 2.37 19.15 4.23
CA TYR A 60 2.89 17.79 4.21
C TYR A 60 4.31 17.73 3.62
N ALA A 61 5.08 16.75 4.05
CA ALA A 61 6.40 16.46 3.54
C ALA A 61 6.34 15.24 2.60
N HIS A 62 6.76 15.44 1.36
CA HIS A 62 6.87 14.39 0.35
C HIS A 62 8.04 14.65 -0.59
N ARG A 63 8.75 13.59 -0.95
CA ARG A 63 9.75 13.62 -2.02
C ARG A 63 9.85 12.25 -2.64
N TRP A 64 9.57 12.16 -3.94
CA TRP A 64 9.70 10.93 -4.70
C TRP A 64 11.15 10.51 -4.87
N VAL A 65 11.42 9.21 -4.76
CA VAL A 65 12.72 8.60 -5.07
C VAL A 65 12.51 7.28 -5.82
N ALA A 66 13.29 7.05 -6.87
CA ALA A 66 13.27 5.80 -7.61
C ALA A 66 13.80 4.63 -6.76
N THR A 67 13.40 3.40 -7.10
CA THR A 67 13.74 2.18 -6.34
C THR A 67 15.23 2.00 -6.10
N ASP A 68 16.09 2.34 -7.05
CA ASP A 68 17.55 2.25 -6.95
C ASP A 68 18.14 3.23 -5.91
N ARG A 69 17.39 4.28 -5.57
CA ARG A 69 17.69 5.24 -4.50
C ARG A 69 17.03 4.91 -3.17
N ILE A 70 16.43 3.75 -3.02
CA ILE A 70 15.89 3.24 -1.75
C ILE A 70 16.80 2.11 -1.25
N SER A 71 17.27 2.21 -0.01
CA SER A 71 18.16 1.21 0.55
C SER A 71 17.55 -0.20 0.45
N PRO A 72 18.33 -1.23 0.10
CA PRO A 72 17.88 -2.62 0.13
C PRO A 72 17.29 -3.02 1.49
N ALA A 73 17.85 -2.46 2.57
CA ALA A 73 17.35 -2.67 3.93
C ALA A 73 15.92 -2.18 4.11
N MET A 74 15.55 -1.03 3.52
CA MET A 74 14.18 -0.50 3.63
C MET A 74 13.18 -1.31 2.83
N ARG A 75 13.53 -1.68 1.61
CA ARG A 75 12.70 -2.54 0.76
C ARG A 75 12.41 -3.87 1.46
N LEU A 76 13.46 -4.49 2.02
CA LEU A 76 13.34 -5.75 2.76
C LEU A 76 12.55 -5.58 4.08
N ALA A 77 12.72 -4.47 4.80
CA ALA A 77 12.01 -4.22 6.05
C ALA A 77 10.49 -4.14 5.86
N VAL A 78 10.04 -3.48 4.80
CA VAL A 78 8.61 -3.39 4.47
C VAL A 78 8.05 -4.74 4.04
N ILE A 79 8.74 -5.50 3.20
CA ILE A 79 8.35 -6.87 2.83
C ILE A 79 8.27 -7.75 4.10
N ALA A 80 9.27 -7.67 4.96
CA ALA A 80 9.31 -8.45 6.21
C ALA A 80 8.18 -8.09 7.18
N ALA A 81 7.80 -6.81 7.22
CA ALA A 81 6.78 -6.30 8.14
C ALA A 81 5.35 -6.56 7.68
N GLU A 82 5.08 -6.37 6.38
CA GLU A 82 3.75 -6.27 5.82
C GLU A 82 3.37 -7.48 4.94
N ASP A 83 4.32 -8.05 4.18
CA ASP A 83 4.00 -9.03 3.16
C ASP A 83 5.20 -9.93 2.83
N GLN A 84 5.52 -10.89 3.71
CA GLN A 84 6.71 -11.74 3.59
C GLN A 84 6.74 -12.62 2.33
N ARG A 85 5.61 -12.76 1.66
CA ARG A 85 5.46 -13.55 0.45
C ARG A 85 5.19 -12.69 -0.80
N PHE A 86 5.52 -11.40 -0.73
CA PHE A 86 5.22 -10.41 -1.77
C PHE A 86 5.65 -10.86 -3.17
N ALA A 87 6.84 -11.44 -3.32
CA ALA A 87 7.31 -11.97 -4.60
C ALA A 87 6.63 -13.29 -5.04
N ALA A 88 5.91 -13.97 -4.12
CA ALA A 88 5.40 -15.32 -4.34
C ALA A 88 3.90 -15.40 -4.57
N HIS A 89 3.21 -14.27 -4.69
CA HIS A 89 1.78 -14.22 -4.96
C HIS A 89 1.42 -13.10 -5.94
N SER A 90 0.26 -13.19 -6.59
CA SER A 90 -0.27 -12.20 -7.52
C SER A 90 -1.37 -11.38 -6.86
N GLY A 91 -0.99 -10.45 -5.99
CA GLY A 91 -1.87 -9.48 -5.32
C GLY A 91 -2.60 -10.00 -4.08
N PHE A 92 -2.81 -11.31 -3.96
CA PHE A 92 -3.54 -11.92 -2.86
C PHE A 92 -2.76 -13.09 -2.24
N ASP A 93 -2.38 -13.00 -0.98
CA ASP A 93 -1.81 -14.12 -0.24
C ASP A 93 -2.92 -14.97 0.41
N PHE A 94 -3.48 -15.91 -0.36
CA PHE A 94 -4.52 -16.82 0.13
C PHE A 94 -4.07 -17.65 1.34
N LYS A 95 -2.77 -17.96 1.45
CA LYS A 95 -2.23 -18.67 2.62
C LYS A 95 -2.24 -17.77 3.85
N ALA A 96 -1.92 -16.49 3.71
CA ALA A 96 -2.00 -15.52 4.81
C ALA A 96 -3.47 -15.24 5.20
N ILE A 97 -4.38 -15.14 4.21
CA ILE A 97 -5.82 -14.97 4.44
C ILE A 97 -6.36 -16.14 5.25
N LYS A 98 -6.05 -17.39 4.87
CA LYS A 98 -6.48 -18.58 5.61
C LYS A 98 -5.95 -18.57 7.05
N ARG A 99 -4.64 -18.32 7.23
CA ARG A 99 -4.04 -18.25 8.58
C ARG A 99 -4.67 -17.16 9.45
N ALA A 100 -4.96 -15.98 8.86
CA ALA A 100 -5.60 -14.90 9.59
C ALA A 100 -7.05 -15.26 9.97
N LEU A 101 -7.79 -15.92 9.08
CA LEU A 101 -9.15 -16.37 9.34
C LEU A 101 -9.17 -17.42 10.49
N ASP A 102 -8.31 -18.44 10.40
CA ASP A 102 -8.19 -19.47 11.44
C ASP A 102 -7.83 -18.86 12.79
N HIS A 103 -6.88 -17.90 12.82
CA HIS A 103 -6.51 -17.21 14.06
C HIS A 103 -7.65 -16.36 14.63
N ASN A 104 -8.39 -15.64 13.79
CA ASN A 104 -9.49 -14.77 14.21
C ASN A 104 -10.70 -15.58 14.71
N LEU A 105 -10.97 -16.74 14.10
CA LEU A 105 -12.04 -17.65 14.55
C LEU A 105 -11.73 -18.30 15.90
N ASN A 106 -10.46 -18.55 16.20
CA ASN A 106 -10.01 -19.13 17.48
C ASN A 106 -9.86 -18.08 18.60
N GLY A 107 -10.52 -16.92 18.50
CA GLY A 107 -10.55 -15.88 19.54
C GLY A 107 -9.26 -15.08 19.68
N GLY A 108 -8.33 -15.18 18.73
CA GLY A 108 -7.12 -14.39 18.68
C GLY A 108 -7.38 -12.90 18.37
N ARG A 109 -6.40 -12.05 18.66
CA ARG A 109 -6.47 -10.64 18.28
C ARG A 109 -6.58 -10.51 16.75
N VAL A 110 -7.57 -9.77 16.26
CA VAL A 110 -7.86 -9.62 14.82
C VAL A 110 -6.58 -9.33 14.04
N ARG A 111 -6.21 -10.23 13.14
CA ARG A 111 -5.10 -10.07 12.20
C ARG A 111 -5.62 -9.72 10.83
N GLY A 112 -5.02 -8.69 10.22
CA GLY A 112 -5.20 -8.39 8.80
C GLY A 112 -4.31 -9.28 7.94
N ALA A 113 -4.73 -9.49 6.69
CA ALA A 113 -3.99 -10.25 5.69
C ALA A 113 -3.93 -9.48 4.35
N SER A 114 -3.97 -8.14 4.41
CA SER A 114 -3.84 -7.31 3.22
C SER A 114 -2.40 -7.27 2.76
N THR A 115 -2.17 -7.50 1.47
CA THR A 115 -0.86 -7.47 0.83
C THR A 115 -0.37 -6.05 0.56
N LEU A 116 0.92 -5.88 0.24
CA LEU A 116 1.48 -4.61 -0.21
C LEU A 116 0.75 -4.08 -1.44
N THR A 117 0.41 -4.94 -2.40
CA THR A 117 -0.35 -4.56 -3.60
C THR A 117 -1.73 -4.02 -3.26
N GLN A 118 -2.46 -4.66 -2.34
CA GLN A 118 -3.76 -4.18 -1.88
C GLN A 118 -3.65 -2.83 -1.14
N GLN A 119 -2.60 -2.64 -0.34
CA GLN A 119 -2.34 -1.36 0.33
C GLN A 119 -2.00 -0.26 -0.67
N THR A 120 -1.19 -0.56 -1.70
CA THR A 120 -0.88 0.36 -2.80
C THR A 120 -2.14 0.76 -3.54
N ALA A 121 -2.97 -0.21 -3.96
CA ALA A 121 -4.24 0.04 -4.64
C ALA A 121 -5.17 0.94 -3.81
N LYS A 122 -5.31 0.64 -2.51
CA LYS A 122 -6.11 1.45 -1.59
C LYS A 122 -5.61 2.89 -1.51
N ASN A 123 -4.31 3.09 -1.28
CA ASN A 123 -3.75 4.42 -1.08
C ASN A 123 -3.78 5.27 -2.37
N LEU A 124 -3.54 4.65 -3.54
CA LEU A 124 -3.58 5.33 -4.82
C LEU A 124 -4.99 5.78 -5.24
N PHE A 125 -5.97 4.89 -5.13
CA PHE A 125 -7.23 5.03 -5.87
C PHE A 125 -8.47 5.17 -4.99
N LEU A 126 -8.41 4.80 -3.69
CA LEU A 126 -9.60 4.63 -2.89
C LEU A 126 -9.64 5.55 -1.67
N TRP A 127 -10.85 5.69 -1.14
CA TRP A 127 -11.13 6.51 0.04
C TRP A 127 -10.90 5.76 1.35
N SER A 128 -10.80 6.53 2.43
CA SER A 128 -10.76 6.03 3.80
C SER A 128 -12.11 5.40 4.20
N GLY A 129 -12.13 4.60 5.24
CA GLY A 129 -13.34 3.95 5.75
C GLY A 129 -13.41 2.47 5.38
N ARG A 130 -14.46 1.78 5.88
CA ARG A 130 -14.65 0.34 5.74
C ARG A 130 -16.00 0.08 5.07
N SER A 131 -15.98 -0.41 3.85
CA SER A 131 -17.16 -0.90 3.14
C SER A 131 -16.80 -2.07 2.22
N TRP A 132 -17.76 -2.94 1.97
CA TRP A 132 -17.58 -4.05 1.02
C TRP A 132 -17.36 -3.58 -0.41
N VAL A 133 -18.02 -2.49 -0.82
CA VAL A 133 -17.83 -1.88 -2.14
C VAL A 133 -16.38 -1.41 -2.30
N ARG A 134 -15.86 -0.65 -1.32
CA ARG A 134 -14.46 -0.22 -1.35
C ARG A 134 -13.51 -1.42 -1.38
N LYS A 135 -13.81 -2.50 -0.62
CA LYS A 135 -12.96 -3.70 -0.63
C LYS A 135 -13.01 -4.44 -1.97
N GLY A 136 -14.13 -4.43 -2.66
CA GLY A 136 -14.25 -4.94 -4.03
C GLY A 136 -13.42 -4.12 -5.03
N LEU A 137 -13.47 -2.78 -4.93
CA LEU A 137 -12.64 -1.90 -5.76
C LEU A 137 -11.14 -2.04 -5.44
N GLU A 138 -10.77 -2.23 -4.17
CA GLU A 138 -9.40 -2.51 -3.77
C GLU A 138 -8.88 -3.81 -4.42
N ALA A 139 -9.71 -4.85 -4.44
CA ALA A 139 -9.38 -6.11 -5.11
C ALA A 139 -9.24 -5.93 -6.63
N TRP A 140 -10.11 -5.15 -7.26
CA TRP A 140 -10.04 -4.82 -8.68
C TRP A 140 -8.72 -4.12 -9.04
N PHE A 141 -8.40 -3.01 -8.34
CA PHE A 141 -7.15 -2.28 -8.61
C PHE A 141 -5.91 -3.11 -8.24
N ALA A 142 -5.95 -3.91 -7.18
CA ALA A 142 -4.85 -4.81 -6.86
C ALA A 142 -4.60 -5.83 -7.97
N LEU A 143 -5.66 -6.37 -8.59
CA LEU A 143 -5.55 -7.25 -9.76
C LEU A 143 -4.93 -6.52 -10.95
N LEU A 144 -5.37 -5.30 -11.26
CA LEU A 144 -4.80 -4.50 -12.35
C LEU A 144 -3.32 -4.18 -12.12
N LEU A 145 -2.94 -3.80 -10.89
CA LEU A 145 -1.54 -3.56 -10.55
C LEU A 145 -0.69 -4.81 -10.82
N GLU A 146 -1.12 -5.98 -10.38
CA GLU A 146 -0.37 -7.22 -10.58
C GLU A 146 -0.30 -7.69 -12.05
N LEU A 147 -1.33 -7.40 -12.84
CA LEU A 147 -1.35 -7.77 -14.25
C LEU A 147 -0.50 -6.83 -15.12
N LEU A 148 -0.38 -5.57 -14.72
CA LEU A 148 0.20 -4.51 -15.57
C LEU A 148 1.55 -4.00 -15.08
N TRP A 149 1.86 -4.11 -13.78
CA TRP A 149 3.11 -3.67 -13.18
C TRP A 149 3.97 -4.86 -12.73
N ASP A 150 5.28 -4.65 -12.67
CA ASP A 150 6.19 -5.56 -11.97
C ASP A 150 6.16 -5.30 -10.44
N LYS A 151 6.66 -6.24 -9.68
CA LYS A 151 6.74 -6.15 -8.21
C LYS A 151 7.60 -4.97 -7.75
N ARG A 152 8.64 -4.65 -8.50
CA ARG A 152 9.53 -3.54 -8.24
C ARG A 152 8.78 -2.21 -8.29
N ARG A 153 7.95 -1.99 -9.33
CA ARG A 153 7.15 -0.78 -9.45
C ARG A 153 6.08 -0.68 -8.36
N ILE A 154 5.41 -1.78 -8.03
CA ILE A 154 4.42 -1.79 -6.93
C ILE A 154 5.09 -1.37 -5.61
N LEU A 155 6.25 -1.93 -5.29
CA LEU A 155 6.98 -1.62 -4.06
C LEU A 155 7.52 -0.18 -4.07
N GLU A 156 8.01 0.31 -5.20
CA GLU A 156 8.46 1.69 -5.38
C GLU A 156 7.34 2.67 -5.07
N VAL A 157 6.20 2.51 -5.73
CA VAL A 157 5.04 3.37 -5.51
C VAL A 157 4.57 3.30 -4.07
N TYR A 158 4.46 2.10 -3.49
CA TYR A 158 4.09 1.94 -2.08
C TYR A 158 4.99 2.76 -1.16
N LEU A 159 6.31 2.61 -1.28
CA LEU A 159 7.30 3.29 -0.44
C LEU A 159 7.31 4.81 -0.62
N ASN A 160 6.84 5.30 -1.74
CA ASN A 160 6.74 6.74 -2.01
C ASN A 160 5.42 7.37 -1.56
N ILE A 161 4.31 6.60 -1.47
CA ILE A 161 2.99 7.17 -1.15
C ILE A 161 2.49 6.86 0.26
N VAL A 162 3.09 5.87 0.96
CA VAL A 162 2.63 5.49 2.30
C VAL A 162 2.97 6.56 3.33
N GLU A 163 2.07 6.77 4.29
CA GLU A 163 2.23 7.73 5.38
C GLU A 163 3.01 7.10 6.54
N PHE A 164 4.13 7.72 6.94
CA PHE A 164 5.01 7.28 8.04
C PHE A 164 4.81 8.08 9.34
N GLY A 165 4.05 9.15 9.28
CA GLY A 165 3.70 10.03 10.38
C GLY A 165 2.70 11.07 9.89
N PRO A 166 2.08 11.87 10.78
CA PRO A 166 1.14 12.91 10.36
C PRO A 166 1.77 13.82 9.30
N GLY A 167 1.22 13.80 8.06
CA GLY A 167 1.72 14.58 6.93
C GLY A 167 3.10 14.20 6.40
N ILE A 168 3.67 13.04 6.78
CA ILE A 168 4.98 12.57 6.31
C ILE A 168 4.76 11.42 5.36
N TYR A 169 4.87 11.69 4.05
CA TYR A 169 4.64 10.72 2.99
C TYR A 169 5.93 10.33 2.30
N GLY A 170 6.05 9.03 2.06
CA GLY A 170 7.18 8.45 1.35
C GLY A 170 8.45 8.34 2.20
N ILE A 171 9.29 7.42 1.76
CA ILE A 171 10.45 6.98 2.52
C ILE A 171 11.57 8.03 2.58
N GLU A 172 11.72 8.87 1.55
CA GLU A 172 12.73 9.93 1.55
C GLU A 172 12.39 11.00 2.60
N ALA A 173 11.14 11.46 2.63
CA ALA A 173 10.69 12.40 3.64
C ALA A 173 10.77 11.81 5.05
N ALA A 174 10.35 10.55 5.22
CA ALA A 174 10.40 9.87 6.50
C ALA A 174 11.83 9.65 7.02
N GLY A 175 12.76 9.24 6.15
CA GLY A 175 14.16 9.06 6.50
C GLY A 175 14.80 10.37 6.99
N ARG A 176 14.56 11.47 6.25
CA ARG A 176 15.05 12.79 6.63
C ARG A 176 14.43 13.31 7.92
N TYR A 177 13.13 13.19 8.04
CA TYR A 177 12.40 13.69 9.21
C TYR A 177 12.81 12.99 10.50
N TYR A 178 12.85 11.65 10.51
CA TYR A 178 13.10 10.88 11.71
C TYR A 178 14.59 10.69 12.02
N PHE A 179 15.45 10.68 11.00
CA PHE A 179 16.86 10.28 11.18
C PHE A 179 17.87 11.23 10.53
N GLY A 180 17.42 12.28 9.81
CA GLY A 180 18.34 13.12 9.04
C GLY A 180 19.03 12.37 7.88
N THR A 181 18.49 11.20 7.49
CA THR A 181 19.13 10.25 6.58
C THR A 181 18.32 10.10 5.31
N PRO A 182 18.91 10.19 4.09
CA PRO A 182 18.19 9.95 2.85
C PRO A 182 17.80 8.47 2.73
N ALA A 183 16.77 8.17 1.93
CA ALA A 183 16.23 6.82 1.75
C ALA A 183 17.29 5.79 1.36
N GLN A 184 18.27 6.19 0.55
CA GLN A 184 19.36 5.34 0.08
C GLN A 184 20.31 4.88 1.18
N ALA A 185 20.50 5.71 2.23
CA ALA A 185 21.46 5.48 3.31
C ALA A 185 20.82 4.93 4.60
N LEU A 186 19.53 4.58 4.58
CA LEU A 186 18.86 4.01 5.74
C LEU A 186 19.48 2.67 6.15
N SER A 187 19.90 2.58 7.41
CA SER A 187 20.39 1.35 8.02
C SER A 187 19.23 0.35 8.26
N SER A 188 19.56 -0.92 8.48
CA SER A 188 18.55 -1.96 8.78
C SER A 188 17.70 -1.62 10.01
N LEU A 189 18.30 -1.02 11.06
CA LEU A 189 17.55 -0.62 12.25
C LEU A 189 16.59 0.56 11.96
N GLN A 190 17.05 1.57 11.24
CA GLN A 190 16.21 2.71 10.85
C GLN A 190 15.06 2.24 9.96
N ALA A 191 15.34 1.39 8.97
CA ALA A 191 14.35 0.77 8.09
C ALA A 191 13.31 -0.04 8.88
N ALA A 192 13.74 -0.88 9.81
CA ALA A 192 12.84 -1.66 10.65
C ALA A 192 11.96 -0.78 11.56
N ARG A 193 12.47 0.35 12.06
CA ARG A 193 11.68 1.31 12.84
C ARG A 193 10.63 2.02 11.99
N LEU A 194 10.99 2.42 10.76
CA LEU A 194 10.04 3.01 9.81
C LEU A 194 8.96 1.99 9.41
N ALA A 195 9.32 0.75 9.13
CA ALA A 195 8.32 -0.28 8.85
C ALA A 195 7.42 -0.58 10.07
N ALA A 196 7.93 -0.43 11.29
CA ALA A 196 7.17 -0.67 12.51
C ALA A 196 6.06 0.36 12.79
N VAL A 197 6.11 1.56 12.21
CA VAL A 197 5.07 2.60 12.41
C VAL A 197 3.90 2.49 11.44
N LEU A 198 4.05 1.77 10.32
CA LEU A 198 3.05 1.68 9.25
C LEU A 198 1.64 1.26 9.71
N PRO A 199 1.46 0.36 10.69
CA PRO A 199 0.12 0.00 11.15
C PRO A 199 -0.68 1.16 11.74
N ASN A 200 -0.03 2.17 12.31
CA ASN A 200 -0.66 3.39 12.82
C ASN A 200 0.35 4.53 12.96
N PRO A 201 0.62 5.28 11.89
CA PRO A 201 1.64 6.34 11.86
C PRO A 201 1.28 7.56 12.75
N TYR A 202 0.02 7.71 13.15
CA TYR A 202 -0.41 8.75 14.10
C TYR A 202 -0.11 8.40 15.55
N ARG A 203 -0.05 7.09 15.85
CA ARG A 203 0.22 6.61 17.21
C ARG A 203 1.69 6.29 17.44
N TYR A 204 2.37 5.81 16.40
CA TYR A 204 3.72 5.30 16.50
C TYR A 204 4.72 6.24 15.84
N ARG A 205 5.85 6.48 16.51
CA ARG A 205 6.96 7.28 15.99
C ARG A 205 8.20 6.40 15.82
N ALA A 206 8.91 6.61 14.71
CA ALA A 206 10.13 5.86 14.43
C ALA A 206 11.31 6.34 15.28
N ASN A 207 11.33 7.64 15.63
CA ASN A 207 12.35 8.24 16.49
C ASN A 207 11.80 9.45 17.26
N PRO A 208 11.93 9.51 18.63
CA PRO A 208 12.33 8.40 19.49
C PRO A 208 11.30 7.27 19.46
N PRO A 209 11.74 5.98 19.43
CA PRO A 209 10.83 4.86 19.32
C PRO A 209 10.10 4.58 20.63
N SER A 210 8.80 4.34 20.56
CA SER A 210 8.04 3.83 21.71
C SER A 210 8.44 2.37 22.03
N PRO A 211 8.10 1.84 23.23
CA PRO A 211 8.35 0.43 23.56
C PRO A 211 7.74 -0.56 22.56
N TYR A 212 6.60 -0.23 21.96
CA TYR A 212 6.02 -1.04 20.87
C TYR A 212 6.93 -1.02 19.64
N VAL A 213 7.35 0.15 19.17
CA VAL A 213 8.20 0.29 17.98
C VAL A 213 9.54 -0.41 18.20
N GLN A 214 10.12 -0.33 19.40
CA GLN A 214 11.35 -1.05 19.75
C GLN A 214 11.18 -2.57 19.59
N ARG A 215 10.16 -3.16 20.22
CA ARG A 215 9.88 -4.60 20.09
C ARG A 215 9.54 -5.00 18.67
N ARG A 216 8.71 -4.22 17.99
CA ARG A 216 8.28 -4.53 16.60
C ARG A 216 9.46 -4.44 15.63
N SER A 217 10.33 -3.44 15.76
CA SER A 217 11.53 -3.32 14.92
C SER A 217 12.52 -4.46 15.14
N GLN A 218 12.69 -4.95 16.37
CA GLN A 218 13.51 -6.14 16.64
C GLN A 218 12.94 -7.39 15.93
N TRP A 219 11.63 -7.58 16.00
CA TRP A 219 10.98 -8.66 15.27
C TRP A 219 11.16 -8.52 13.76
N ILE A 220 11.00 -7.31 13.21
CA ILE A 220 11.21 -7.04 11.76
C ILE A 220 12.66 -7.37 11.38
N LEU A 221 13.66 -6.95 12.16
CA LEU A 221 15.07 -7.28 11.92
C LEU A 221 15.31 -8.78 11.87
N GLN A 222 14.66 -9.54 12.75
CA GLN A 222 14.73 -11.00 12.72
C GLN A 222 14.12 -11.57 11.43
N GLN A 223 12.95 -11.06 11.02
CA GLN A 223 12.32 -11.49 9.76
C GLN A 223 13.16 -11.12 8.53
N MET A 224 13.75 -9.93 8.50
CA MET A 224 14.67 -9.52 7.42
C MET A 224 15.84 -10.49 7.28
N ARG A 225 16.44 -10.95 8.40
CA ARG A 225 17.52 -11.95 8.36
C ARG A 225 17.05 -13.30 7.83
N GLN A 226 15.82 -13.73 8.18
CA GLN A 226 15.26 -15.01 7.73
C GLN A 226 14.89 -14.99 6.23
N LEU A 227 14.36 -13.87 5.74
CA LEU A 227 14.01 -13.69 4.33
C LEU A 227 15.27 -13.56 3.45
N GLY A 228 16.29 -12.91 3.95
CA GLY A 228 17.54 -12.67 3.22
C GLY A 228 17.36 -11.84 1.95
N THR A 229 18.46 -11.65 1.22
CA THR A 229 18.46 -10.87 -0.03
C THR A 229 17.78 -11.59 -1.21
N ILE A 230 17.53 -12.90 -1.10
CA ILE A 230 16.84 -13.70 -2.13
C ILE A 230 15.45 -13.14 -2.40
N SER A 231 14.74 -12.68 -1.34
CA SER A 231 13.42 -12.09 -1.49
C SER A 231 13.44 -10.78 -2.29
N LEU A 232 14.52 -10.00 -2.22
CA LEU A 232 14.68 -8.77 -3.02
C LEU A 232 15.01 -9.08 -4.48
N LYS A 233 15.86 -10.07 -4.74
CA LYS A 233 16.16 -10.50 -6.11
C LYS A 233 14.88 -10.91 -6.84
N ALA A 234 14.03 -11.70 -6.19
CA ALA A 234 12.75 -12.13 -6.75
C ALA A 234 11.72 -10.99 -6.95
N VAL A 235 11.97 -9.80 -6.41
CA VAL A 235 11.17 -8.58 -6.66
C VAL A 235 11.78 -7.75 -7.78
N ASP A 236 13.09 -7.80 -7.94
CA ASP A 236 13.84 -7.03 -8.95
C ASP A 236 13.90 -7.76 -10.33
N ASP A 237 13.67 -9.08 -10.37
CA ASP A 237 13.54 -9.93 -11.58
C ASP A 237 12.12 -9.80 -12.19
#